data_6f4e6dd1a1a5f31f791e0672b1f60e18
#
_entry.id   6f4e6dd1a1a5f31f791e0672b1f60e18
#
_cell.length_a   1.000
_cell.length_b   1.000
_cell.length_c   1.000
_cell.angle_alpha   90.00
_cell.angle_beta   90.00
_cell.angle_gamma   90.00
#
_symmetry.space_group_name_H-M   'P 1'
#
loop_
_entity.id
_entity.type
_entity.pdbx_description
1 polymer ?
#
loop_
_entity_poly.entity_id
_entity_poly.type
_entity_poly.pdbx_seq_one_letter_code
_entity_poly.pdbx_strand_id
1 'polypeptide(L)'
;MSVTGKVAFVTGAAMGLGKAFCKILLENGAKVFMTDVNEAAAQVTLKEFQAQFGVNVVTFMKCDVSSKQQMEDAFKATKEKFGGLDIVCNNAGIGGETDPLWEKAVDINLKGCIRGTHLALQYMRQDQGGRGGVIVNISSMAGLNPNPFGPVYCATKHAIVGFSRSVAMFPETAQNGVRINILCPAFVDTNLVSSLAEENCLHVSKAKIYAHKDGLMTPDYVAEGFLELVTDNSKNGAILKMGKTFGKVYHETSRA
;
A
#
# COMPACT_ATOMS: atom_id res chain seq x y z
N MET A 1 11.55 -14.66 -0.09
CA MET A 1 10.42 -15.60 -0.34
C MET A 1 10.06 -15.54 -1.82
N SER A 2 9.80 -16.67 -2.50
CA SER A 2 9.18 -16.63 -3.83
C SER A 2 7.72 -16.19 -3.71
N VAL A 3 7.26 -15.38 -4.63
CA VAL A 3 5.84 -14.95 -4.71
C VAL A 3 5.01 -15.85 -5.65
N THR A 4 5.65 -16.77 -6.35
CA THR A 4 4.97 -17.69 -7.28
C THR A 4 3.89 -18.51 -6.57
N GLY A 5 2.67 -18.45 -7.07
CA GLY A 5 1.50 -19.11 -6.50
C GLY A 5 0.95 -18.46 -5.22
N LYS A 6 1.59 -17.42 -4.68
CA LYS A 6 1.12 -16.66 -3.51
C LYS A 6 -0.09 -15.81 -3.85
N VAL A 7 -0.95 -15.61 -2.86
CA VAL A 7 -2.17 -14.80 -2.99
C VAL A 7 -1.92 -13.42 -2.37
N ALA A 8 -2.10 -12.39 -3.19
CA ALA A 8 -1.94 -11.00 -2.79
C ALA A 8 -3.28 -10.24 -2.82
N PHE A 9 -3.50 -9.41 -1.81
CA PHE A 9 -4.59 -8.44 -1.72
C PHE A 9 -4.02 -7.03 -1.79
N VAL A 10 -4.49 -6.21 -2.72
CA VAL A 10 -3.98 -4.84 -2.95
C VAL A 10 -5.13 -3.84 -2.93
N THR A 11 -5.02 -2.80 -2.09
CA THR A 11 -5.98 -1.69 -2.04
C THR A 11 -5.53 -0.51 -2.89
N GLY A 12 -6.48 0.25 -3.48
CA GLY A 12 -6.14 1.34 -4.40
C GLY A 12 -5.46 0.83 -5.67
N ALA A 13 -5.94 -0.30 -6.19
CA ALA A 13 -5.27 -1.08 -7.23
C ALA A 13 -5.59 -0.66 -8.67
N ALA A 14 -6.54 0.27 -8.85
CA ALA A 14 -7.02 0.66 -10.19
C ALA A 14 -5.97 1.41 -11.01
N MET A 15 -5.08 2.16 -10.38
CA MET A 15 -4.12 3.05 -11.05
C MET A 15 -2.86 3.29 -10.20
N GLY A 16 -1.91 4.05 -10.76
CA GLY A 16 -0.71 4.54 -10.06
C GLY A 16 0.10 3.42 -9.41
N LEU A 17 0.51 3.61 -8.16
CA LEU A 17 1.33 2.65 -7.42
C LEU A 17 0.62 1.31 -7.23
N GLY A 18 -0.68 1.31 -6.88
CA GLY A 18 -1.42 0.07 -6.67
C GLY A 18 -1.48 -0.80 -7.93
N LYS A 19 -1.69 -0.19 -9.12
CA LYS A 19 -1.59 -0.90 -10.41
C LYS A 19 -0.19 -1.48 -10.63
N ALA A 20 0.87 -0.71 -10.36
CA ALA A 20 2.25 -1.16 -10.51
C ALA A 20 2.59 -2.31 -9.53
N PHE A 21 2.09 -2.27 -8.29
CA PHE A 21 2.26 -3.37 -7.33
C PHE A 21 1.53 -4.63 -7.78
N CYS A 22 0.32 -4.51 -8.31
CA CYS A 22 -0.38 -5.66 -8.91
C CYS A 22 0.40 -6.25 -10.09
N LYS A 23 0.89 -5.40 -11.00
CA LYS A 23 1.66 -5.82 -12.16
C LYS A 23 2.90 -6.61 -11.77
N ILE A 24 3.76 -6.07 -10.89
CA ILE A 24 5.00 -6.75 -10.50
C ILE A 24 4.74 -8.07 -9.75
N LEU A 25 3.66 -8.17 -8.97
CA LEU A 25 3.24 -9.42 -8.34
C LEU A 25 2.83 -10.47 -9.38
N LEU A 26 2.03 -10.08 -10.38
CA LEU A 26 1.58 -10.95 -11.47
C LEU A 26 2.76 -11.42 -12.33
N GLU A 27 3.69 -10.53 -12.68
CA GLU A 27 4.92 -10.85 -13.42
C GLU A 27 5.79 -11.88 -12.69
N ASN A 28 5.73 -11.92 -11.36
CA ASN A 28 6.44 -12.89 -10.53
C ASN A 28 5.58 -14.11 -10.14
N GLY A 29 4.43 -14.30 -10.81
CA GLY A 29 3.62 -15.51 -10.69
C GLY A 29 2.67 -15.56 -9.48
N ALA A 30 2.40 -14.43 -8.82
CA ALA A 30 1.38 -14.36 -7.78
C ALA A 30 -0.03 -14.34 -8.37
N LYS A 31 -1.02 -14.64 -7.52
CA LYS A 31 -2.44 -14.38 -7.77
C LYS A 31 -2.82 -13.09 -7.07
N VAL A 32 -3.54 -12.18 -7.73
CA VAL A 32 -3.82 -10.84 -7.20
C VAL A 32 -5.32 -10.58 -7.10
N PHE A 33 -5.76 -10.21 -5.91
CA PHE A 33 -7.09 -9.67 -5.64
C PHE A 33 -6.98 -8.16 -5.54
N MET A 34 -7.49 -7.46 -6.56
CA MET A 34 -7.47 -6.01 -6.69
C MET A 34 -8.70 -5.40 -6.01
N THR A 35 -8.51 -4.31 -5.25
CA THR A 35 -9.63 -3.52 -4.73
C THR A 35 -9.43 -2.03 -4.96
N ASP A 36 -10.49 -1.32 -5.29
CA ASP A 36 -10.51 0.13 -5.49
C ASP A 36 -11.96 0.65 -5.40
N VAL A 37 -12.13 1.94 -5.14
CA VAL A 37 -13.43 2.62 -5.25
C VAL A 37 -13.75 3.03 -6.68
N ASN A 38 -12.72 3.25 -7.51
CA ASN A 38 -12.86 3.62 -8.92
C ASN A 38 -13.03 2.38 -9.80
N GLU A 39 -14.28 1.91 -9.86
CA GLU A 39 -14.64 0.70 -10.60
C GLU A 39 -14.32 0.80 -12.10
N ALA A 40 -14.56 1.97 -12.70
CA ALA A 40 -14.31 2.17 -14.14
C ALA A 40 -12.84 2.00 -14.49
N ALA A 41 -11.94 2.65 -13.77
CA ALA A 41 -10.49 2.51 -13.96
C ALA A 41 -10.01 1.10 -13.63
N ALA A 42 -10.56 0.48 -12.58
CA ALA A 42 -10.22 -0.87 -12.17
C ALA A 42 -10.57 -1.91 -13.23
N GLN A 43 -11.72 -1.76 -13.90
CA GLN A 43 -12.12 -2.67 -14.99
C GLN A 43 -11.20 -2.58 -16.21
N VAL A 44 -10.68 -1.39 -16.52
CA VAL A 44 -9.66 -1.23 -17.58
C VAL A 44 -8.39 -1.97 -17.22
N THR A 45 -7.87 -1.73 -16.02
CA THR A 45 -6.65 -2.39 -15.51
C THR A 45 -6.83 -3.91 -15.39
N LEU A 46 -8.00 -4.38 -14.92
CA LEU A 46 -8.32 -5.79 -14.83
C LEU A 46 -8.27 -6.49 -16.19
N LYS A 47 -8.91 -5.90 -17.22
CA LYS A 47 -8.89 -6.45 -18.58
C LYS A 47 -7.48 -6.53 -19.14
N GLU A 48 -6.65 -5.49 -18.92
CA GLU A 48 -5.24 -5.48 -19.31
C GLU A 48 -4.48 -6.65 -18.66
N PHE A 49 -4.61 -6.81 -17.35
CA PHE A 49 -3.93 -7.88 -16.61
C PHE A 49 -4.44 -9.27 -16.96
N GLN A 50 -5.76 -9.43 -17.17
CA GLN A 50 -6.32 -10.69 -17.60
C GLN A 50 -5.86 -11.12 -19.00
N ALA A 51 -5.71 -10.16 -19.92
CA ALA A 51 -5.16 -10.42 -21.25
C ALA A 51 -3.68 -10.83 -21.20
N GLN A 52 -2.90 -10.24 -20.29
CA GLN A 52 -1.46 -10.50 -20.20
C GLN A 52 -1.12 -11.74 -19.35
N PHE A 53 -1.81 -11.96 -18.23
CA PHE A 53 -1.46 -12.97 -17.23
C PHE A 53 -2.48 -14.10 -17.10
N GLY A 54 -3.68 -13.92 -17.65
CA GLY A 54 -4.79 -14.89 -17.59
C GLY A 54 -5.86 -14.54 -16.55
N VAL A 55 -7.09 -14.98 -16.83
CA VAL A 55 -8.29 -14.66 -16.03
C VAL A 55 -8.33 -15.33 -14.64
N ASN A 56 -7.54 -16.37 -14.45
CA ASN A 56 -7.56 -17.16 -13.21
C ASN A 56 -6.62 -16.64 -12.12
N VAL A 57 -5.73 -15.69 -12.46
CA VAL A 57 -4.70 -15.18 -11.54
C VAL A 57 -4.98 -13.76 -11.05
N VAL A 58 -5.94 -13.05 -11.64
CA VAL A 58 -6.30 -11.71 -11.22
C VAL A 58 -7.82 -11.51 -11.21
N THR A 59 -8.31 -10.84 -10.18
CA THR A 59 -9.72 -10.46 -10.04
C THR A 59 -9.84 -9.11 -9.35
N PHE A 60 -11.02 -8.50 -9.45
CA PHE A 60 -11.32 -7.20 -8.85
C PHE A 60 -12.64 -7.25 -8.08
N MET A 61 -12.69 -6.52 -6.99
CA MET A 61 -13.91 -6.20 -6.24
C MET A 61 -13.89 -4.73 -5.84
N LYS A 62 -14.98 -4.00 -6.09
CA LYS A 62 -15.13 -2.64 -5.61
C LYS A 62 -15.10 -2.63 -4.09
N CYS A 63 -14.26 -1.78 -3.50
CA CYS A 63 -14.11 -1.70 -2.06
C CYS A 63 -13.64 -0.30 -1.64
N ASP A 64 -14.39 0.32 -0.74
CA ASP A 64 -13.98 1.51 -0.01
C ASP A 64 -13.31 1.07 1.29
N VAL A 65 -12.02 1.36 1.44
CA VAL A 65 -11.24 0.99 2.64
C VAL A 65 -11.73 1.68 3.91
N SER A 66 -12.49 2.78 3.80
CA SER A 66 -13.14 3.45 4.93
C SER A 66 -14.35 2.68 5.46
N SER A 67 -14.94 1.80 4.65
CA SER A 67 -16.05 0.92 5.02
C SER A 67 -15.57 -0.38 5.65
N LYS A 68 -15.90 -0.61 6.93
CA LYS A 68 -15.56 -1.85 7.62
C LYS A 68 -16.14 -3.07 6.90
N GLN A 69 -17.43 -3.02 6.55
CA GLN A 69 -18.12 -4.15 5.92
C GLN A 69 -17.51 -4.51 4.56
N GLN A 70 -17.24 -3.50 3.70
CA GLN A 70 -16.67 -3.78 2.37
C GLN A 70 -15.27 -4.40 2.47
N MET A 71 -14.45 -3.97 3.44
CA MET A 71 -13.14 -4.57 3.68
C MET A 71 -13.26 -6.02 4.16
N GLU A 72 -14.15 -6.33 5.10
CA GLU A 72 -14.40 -7.69 5.57
C GLU A 72 -14.86 -8.59 4.42
N ASP A 73 -15.80 -8.12 3.59
CA ASP A 73 -16.30 -8.84 2.41
C ASP A 73 -15.19 -9.10 1.38
N ALA A 74 -14.34 -8.12 1.11
CA ALA A 74 -13.24 -8.25 0.16
C ALA A 74 -12.17 -9.25 0.63
N PHE A 75 -11.81 -9.25 1.92
CA PHE A 75 -10.88 -10.25 2.47
C PHE A 75 -11.48 -11.67 2.42
N LYS A 76 -12.76 -11.81 2.76
CA LYS A 76 -13.48 -13.08 2.64
C LYS A 76 -13.50 -13.58 1.20
N ALA A 77 -13.89 -12.71 0.25
CA ALA A 77 -13.90 -13.04 -1.17
C ALA A 77 -12.51 -13.44 -1.70
N THR A 78 -11.43 -12.82 -1.20
CA THR A 78 -10.06 -13.19 -1.55
C THR A 78 -9.76 -14.64 -1.15
N LYS A 79 -10.08 -15.02 0.09
CA LYS A 79 -9.90 -16.39 0.60
C LYS A 79 -10.73 -17.39 -0.17
N GLU A 80 -11.98 -17.07 -0.46
CA GLU A 80 -12.89 -17.92 -1.24
C GLU A 80 -12.38 -18.13 -2.68
N LYS A 81 -11.91 -17.05 -3.33
CA LYS A 81 -11.46 -17.11 -4.72
C LYS A 81 -10.14 -17.86 -4.90
N PHE A 82 -9.16 -17.65 -4.00
CA PHE A 82 -7.80 -18.14 -4.18
C PHE A 82 -7.32 -19.12 -3.11
N GLY A 83 -8.15 -19.44 -2.11
CA GLY A 83 -7.88 -20.46 -1.09
C GLY A 83 -6.96 -19.99 0.04
N GLY A 84 -6.66 -18.67 0.16
CA GLY A 84 -5.82 -18.14 1.24
C GLY A 84 -5.36 -16.72 0.99
N LEU A 85 -4.42 -16.25 1.83
CA LEU A 85 -3.85 -14.91 1.75
C LEU A 85 -2.40 -14.98 2.25
N ASP A 86 -1.46 -14.44 1.48
CA ASP A 86 -0.02 -14.48 1.77
C ASP A 86 0.61 -13.08 1.76
N ILE A 87 0.05 -12.13 0.99
CA ILE A 87 0.60 -10.79 0.81
C ILE A 87 -0.55 -9.78 0.92
N VAL A 88 -0.39 -8.74 1.73
CA VAL A 88 -1.33 -7.61 1.78
C VAL A 88 -0.58 -6.32 1.54
N CYS A 89 -1.07 -5.53 0.58
CA CYS A 89 -0.59 -4.19 0.29
C CYS A 89 -1.68 -3.17 0.63
N ASN A 90 -1.54 -2.49 1.76
CA ASN A 90 -2.40 -1.37 2.15
C ASN A 90 -1.87 -0.10 1.47
N ASN A 91 -2.32 0.14 0.23
CA ASN A 91 -1.84 1.23 -0.62
C ASN A 91 -2.86 2.37 -0.78
N ALA A 92 -4.15 2.13 -0.67
CA ALA A 92 -5.18 3.15 -0.84
C ALA A 92 -4.89 4.41 -0.03
N GLY A 93 -4.94 5.57 -0.67
CA GLY A 93 -4.68 6.85 -0.01
C GLY A 93 -5.01 8.04 -0.91
N ILE A 94 -5.34 9.16 -0.28
CA ILE A 94 -5.66 10.44 -0.93
C ILE A 94 -4.95 11.59 -0.22
N GLY A 95 -4.79 12.72 -0.91
CA GLY A 95 -4.59 14.03 -0.29
C GLY A 95 -5.94 14.57 0.21
N GLY A 96 -5.90 15.45 1.19
CA GLY A 96 -7.09 16.12 1.71
C GLY A 96 -6.67 17.03 2.86
N GLU A 97 -6.72 18.36 2.61
CA GLU A 97 -6.21 19.35 3.57
C GLU A 97 -7.28 20.33 4.03
N THR A 98 -8.41 20.38 3.31
CA THR A 98 -9.53 21.28 3.60
C THR A 98 -10.82 20.51 3.86
N ASP A 99 -11.80 21.15 4.50
CA ASP A 99 -13.13 20.59 4.71
C ASP A 99 -13.88 20.33 3.37
N PRO A 100 -14.55 19.19 3.25
CA PRO A 100 -14.65 18.06 4.19
C PRO A 100 -13.59 16.97 3.94
N LEU A 101 -12.58 17.22 3.09
CA LEU A 101 -11.67 16.19 2.61
C LEU A 101 -10.65 15.71 3.64
N TRP A 102 -10.29 16.53 4.64
CA TRP A 102 -9.29 16.13 5.63
C TRP A 102 -9.76 14.95 6.50
N GLU A 103 -11.03 14.93 6.90
CA GLU A 103 -11.59 13.78 7.64
C GLU A 103 -11.56 12.51 6.79
N LYS A 104 -11.96 12.63 5.51
CA LYS A 104 -11.91 11.54 4.55
C LYS A 104 -10.48 11.03 4.33
N ALA A 105 -9.49 11.92 4.30
CA ALA A 105 -8.08 11.53 4.20
C ALA A 105 -7.65 10.70 5.43
N VAL A 106 -8.06 11.06 6.63
CA VAL A 106 -7.81 10.27 7.85
C VAL A 106 -8.51 8.91 7.77
N ASP A 107 -9.77 8.87 7.35
CA ASP A 107 -10.55 7.64 7.25
C ASP A 107 -9.96 6.65 6.25
N ILE A 108 -9.52 7.13 5.10
CA ILE A 108 -8.93 6.31 4.05
C ILE A 108 -7.49 5.94 4.39
N ASN A 109 -6.61 6.94 4.58
CA ASN A 109 -5.18 6.71 4.69
C ASN A 109 -4.81 5.95 5.97
N LEU A 110 -5.41 6.34 7.11
CA LEU A 110 -5.05 5.77 8.41
C LEU A 110 -5.99 4.65 8.83
N LYS A 111 -7.30 4.94 8.98
CA LYS A 111 -8.23 3.91 9.46
C LYS A 111 -8.34 2.75 8.47
N GLY A 112 -8.31 3.01 7.15
CA GLY A 112 -8.27 1.99 6.11
C GLY A 112 -7.04 1.08 6.22
N CYS A 113 -5.85 1.65 6.41
CA CYS A 113 -4.61 0.91 6.59
C CYS A 113 -4.62 0.06 7.88
N ILE A 114 -5.08 0.63 9.01
CA ILE A 114 -5.22 -0.08 10.28
C ILE A 114 -6.17 -1.27 10.11
N ARG A 115 -7.34 -1.05 9.51
CA ARG A 115 -8.35 -2.09 9.25
C ARG A 115 -7.80 -3.19 8.37
N GLY A 116 -7.14 -2.84 7.25
CA GLY A 116 -6.51 -3.81 6.35
C GLY A 116 -5.43 -4.63 7.06
N THR A 117 -4.62 -4.03 7.93
CA THR A 117 -3.62 -4.74 8.73
C THR A 117 -4.25 -5.71 9.73
N HIS A 118 -5.31 -5.31 10.45
CA HIS A 118 -5.99 -6.19 11.39
C HIS A 118 -6.66 -7.38 10.68
N LEU A 119 -7.35 -7.14 9.56
CA LEU A 119 -7.93 -8.21 8.76
C LEU A 119 -6.85 -9.14 8.19
N ALA A 120 -5.73 -8.58 7.69
CA ALA A 120 -4.60 -9.39 7.23
C ALA A 120 -4.09 -10.33 8.33
N LEU A 121 -3.91 -9.84 9.55
CA LEU A 121 -3.49 -10.67 10.69
C LEU A 121 -4.49 -11.79 10.97
N GLN A 122 -5.81 -11.53 10.92
CA GLN A 122 -6.84 -12.56 11.14
C GLN A 122 -6.78 -13.68 10.07
N TYR A 123 -6.47 -13.34 8.81
CA TYR A 123 -6.45 -14.30 7.70
C TYR A 123 -5.10 -14.99 7.51
N MET A 124 -4.00 -14.35 7.95
CA MET A 124 -2.63 -14.81 7.65
C MET A 124 -1.96 -15.51 8.83
N ARG A 125 -2.30 -15.17 10.07
CA ARG A 125 -1.67 -15.78 11.26
C ARG A 125 -1.85 -17.29 11.29
N GLN A 126 -0.77 -18.02 11.60
CA GLN A 126 -0.77 -19.48 11.62
C GLN A 126 -1.65 -20.06 12.73
N ASP A 127 -1.72 -19.41 13.89
CA ASP A 127 -2.61 -19.79 14.99
C ASP A 127 -4.11 -19.55 14.69
N GLN A 128 -4.42 -18.82 13.63
CA GLN A 128 -5.77 -18.59 13.10
C GLN A 128 -6.07 -19.45 11.84
N GLY A 129 -5.21 -20.41 11.53
CA GLY A 129 -5.33 -21.26 10.34
C GLY A 129 -4.84 -20.60 9.04
N GLY A 130 -4.12 -19.51 9.15
CA GLY A 130 -3.43 -18.85 8.03
C GLY A 130 -2.10 -19.54 7.70
N ARG A 131 -1.39 -18.98 6.70
CA ARG A 131 -0.13 -19.54 6.17
C ARG A 131 1.09 -18.68 6.52
N GLY A 132 0.92 -17.64 7.33
CA GLY A 132 1.90 -16.58 7.48
C GLY A 132 1.93 -15.66 6.24
N GLY A 133 2.96 -14.82 6.15
CA GLY A 133 3.17 -13.98 4.98
C GLY A 133 3.68 -12.57 5.31
N VAL A 134 3.35 -11.59 4.45
CA VAL A 134 3.85 -10.23 4.60
C VAL A 134 2.77 -9.18 4.34
N ILE A 135 2.76 -8.16 5.19
CA ILE A 135 1.95 -6.95 5.04
C ILE A 135 2.91 -5.81 4.68
N VAL A 136 2.63 -5.08 3.61
CA VAL A 136 3.35 -3.86 3.26
C VAL A 136 2.38 -2.68 3.32
N ASN A 137 2.62 -1.79 4.26
CA ASN A 137 1.85 -0.56 4.43
C ASN A 137 2.54 0.58 3.69
N ILE A 138 1.80 1.24 2.78
CA ILE A 138 2.37 2.31 1.98
C ILE A 138 2.23 3.65 2.73
N SER A 139 3.37 4.12 3.23
CA SER A 139 3.49 5.45 3.80
C SER A 139 3.98 6.44 2.73
N SER A 140 4.89 7.31 3.07
CA SER A 140 5.51 8.34 2.23
C SER A 140 6.77 8.87 2.91
N MET A 141 7.62 9.58 2.20
CA MET A 141 8.64 10.44 2.84
C MET A 141 8.00 11.49 3.77
N ALA A 142 6.74 11.89 3.50
CA ALA A 142 5.93 12.71 4.41
C ALA A 142 5.54 11.98 5.71
N GLY A 143 5.77 10.69 5.83
CA GLY A 143 5.61 9.91 7.08
C GLY A 143 6.88 9.89 7.95
N LEU A 144 7.97 10.47 7.47
CA LEU A 144 9.26 10.53 8.16
C LEU A 144 9.74 11.98 8.39
N ASN A 145 9.26 12.90 7.57
CA ASN A 145 9.64 14.33 7.63
C ASN A 145 8.39 15.20 7.55
N PRO A 146 8.42 16.39 8.16
CA PRO A 146 7.33 17.36 8.01
C PRO A 146 7.09 17.72 6.54
N ASN A 147 5.83 17.83 6.15
CA ASN A 147 5.42 18.29 4.83
C ASN A 147 4.50 19.50 4.95
N PRO A 148 4.98 20.72 4.62
CA PRO A 148 4.19 21.95 4.78
C PRO A 148 3.05 22.08 3.76
N PHE A 149 3.05 21.26 2.72
CA PHE A 149 2.02 21.28 1.67
C PHE A 149 0.85 20.35 1.95
N GLY A 150 1.00 19.45 2.92
CA GLY A 150 -0.01 18.46 3.29
C GLY A 150 0.13 18.04 4.74
N PRO A 151 -0.17 18.91 5.74
CA PRO A 151 -0.02 18.58 7.16
C PRO A 151 -0.94 17.43 7.61
N VAL A 152 -2.18 17.34 7.12
CA VAL A 152 -3.08 16.21 7.43
C VAL A 152 -2.57 14.93 6.79
N TYR A 153 -2.22 14.98 5.51
CA TYR A 153 -1.59 13.84 4.82
C TYR A 153 -0.33 13.38 5.57
N CYS A 154 0.54 14.32 5.94
CA CYS A 154 1.75 14.08 6.71
C CYS A 154 1.44 13.36 8.04
N ALA A 155 0.46 13.84 8.80
CA ALA A 155 0.03 13.22 10.05
C ALA A 155 -0.44 11.77 9.83
N THR A 156 -1.27 11.50 8.79
CA THR A 156 -1.71 10.14 8.48
C THR A 156 -0.54 9.22 8.14
N LYS A 157 0.45 9.71 7.38
CA LYS A 157 1.60 8.91 6.96
C LYS A 157 2.60 8.67 8.11
N HIS A 158 2.78 9.59 9.03
CA HIS A 158 3.53 9.36 10.28
C HIS A 158 2.84 8.32 11.15
N ALA A 159 1.52 8.42 11.29
CA ALA A 159 0.75 7.45 12.06
C ALA A 159 0.86 6.03 11.50
N ILE A 160 0.87 5.85 10.17
CA ILE A 160 1.10 4.55 9.51
C ILE A 160 2.47 3.98 9.89
N VAL A 161 3.53 4.79 9.90
CA VAL A 161 4.88 4.34 10.29
C VAL A 161 4.90 3.87 11.73
N GLY A 162 4.38 4.68 12.66
CA GLY A 162 4.32 4.33 14.08
C GLY A 162 3.50 3.07 14.34
N PHE A 163 2.29 3.01 13.78
CA PHE A 163 1.39 1.85 13.88
C PHE A 163 2.06 0.58 13.36
N SER A 164 2.57 0.62 12.13
CA SER A 164 3.13 -0.58 11.47
C SER A 164 4.33 -1.14 12.23
N ARG A 165 5.22 -0.28 12.71
CA ARG A 165 6.37 -0.69 13.52
C ARG A 165 5.93 -1.30 14.84
N SER A 166 4.97 -0.68 15.53
CA SER A 166 4.45 -1.20 16.79
C SER A 166 3.86 -2.61 16.63
N VAL A 167 3.06 -2.83 15.57
CA VAL A 167 2.48 -4.16 15.29
C VAL A 167 3.57 -5.17 14.88
N ALA A 168 4.58 -4.76 14.13
CA ALA A 168 5.70 -5.61 13.74
C ALA A 168 6.56 -6.06 14.94
N MET A 169 6.67 -5.22 15.97
CA MET A 169 7.40 -5.52 17.20
C MET A 169 6.63 -6.43 18.17
N PHE A 170 5.33 -6.60 17.96
CA PHE A 170 4.50 -7.45 18.81
C PHE A 170 4.89 -8.92 18.59
N PRO A 171 5.36 -9.64 19.63
CA PRO A 171 5.99 -10.96 19.47
C PRO A 171 5.09 -11.96 18.74
N GLU A 172 3.80 -11.98 19.04
CA GLU A 172 2.84 -12.92 18.42
C GLU A 172 2.68 -12.72 16.93
N THR A 173 2.94 -11.51 16.39
CA THR A 173 2.89 -11.26 14.96
C THR A 173 3.95 -12.09 14.22
N ALA A 174 5.20 -11.99 14.66
CA ALA A 174 6.31 -12.74 14.06
C ALA A 174 6.23 -14.25 14.37
N GLN A 175 5.87 -14.64 15.60
CA GLN A 175 5.69 -16.04 15.99
C GLN A 175 4.63 -16.75 15.17
N ASN A 176 3.61 -16.03 14.70
CA ASN A 176 2.56 -16.54 13.83
C ASN A 176 2.88 -16.37 12.34
N GLY A 177 4.14 -16.17 12.00
CA GLY A 177 4.66 -16.18 10.64
C GLY A 177 4.30 -14.94 9.81
N VAL A 178 3.88 -13.83 10.42
CA VAL A 178 3.53 -12.60 9.70
C VAL A 178 4.62 -11.55 9.89
N ARG A 179 5.06 -10.94 8.79
CA ARG A 179 5.97 -9.79 8.77
C ARG A 179 5.20 -8.54 8.34
N ILE A 180 5.59 -7.39 8.86
CA ILE A 180 4.99 -6.10 8.48
C ILE A 180 6.11 -5.13 8.13
N ASN A 181 6.08 -4.57 6.93
CA ASN A 181 7.06 -3.59 6.46
C ASN A 181 6.39 -2.33 5.92
N ILE A 182 7.15 -1.27 5.81
CA ILE A 182 6.69 0.05 5.41
C ILE A 182 7.47 0.51 4.17
N LEU A 183 6.75 0.93 3.13
CA LEU A 183 7.34 1.60 1.98
C LEU A 183 7.06 3.10 2.07
N CYS A 184 8.12 3.90 1.97
CA CYS A 184 8.07 5.35 2.07
C CYS A 184 8.61 5.99 0.76
N PRO A 185 7.80 6.05 -0.31
CA PRO A 185 8.22 6.73 -1.53
C PRO A 185 8.20 8.25 -1.37
N ALA A 186 9.11 8.93 -2.09
CA ALA A 186 9.04 10.35 -2.39
C ALA A 186 8.03 10.60 -3.51
N PHE A 187 8.25 11.62 -4.36
CA PHE A 187 7.32 11.93 -5.44
C PHE A 187 7.36 10.87 -6.55
N VAL A 188 6.17 10.41 -6.93
CA VAL A 188 5.97 9.39 -7.98
C VAL A 188 5.02 9.96 -9.03
N ASP A 189 5.30 9.70 -10.29
CA ASP A 189 4.44 10.10 -11.42
C ASP A 189 3.13 9.30 -11.39
N THR A 190 2.17 9.84 -10.67
CA THR A 190 0.85 9.25 -10.45
C THR A 190 -0.22 10.34 -10.43
N ASN A 191 -1.48 9.91 -10.55
CA ASN A 191 -2.61 10.82 -10.43
C ASN A 191 -2.63 11.61 -9.11
N LEU A 192 -2.10 11.06 -8.02
CA LEU A 192 -2.01 11.76 -6.73
C LEU A 192 -1.19 13.06 -6.84
N VAL A 193 -0.10 13.06 -7.62
CA VAL A 193 0.74 14.23 -7.84
C VAL A 193 0.20 15.11 -8.96
N SER A 194 -0.28 14.55 -10.07
CA SER A 194 -0.80 15.33 -11.19
C SER A 194 -2.12 16.03 -10.88
N SER A 195 -2.95 15.47 -9.97
CA SER A 195 -4.23 16.03 -9.54
C SER A 195 -4.14 16.95 -8.31
N LEU A 196 -2.94 17.46 -7.97
CA LEU A 196 -2.81 18.40 -6.86
C LEU A 196 -3.63 19.68 -7.13
N ALA A 197 -4.57 19.93 -6.22
CA ALA A 197 -5.50 21.05 -6.20
C ALA A 197 -5.58 21.66 -4.80
N GLU A 198 -6.13 22.85 -4.64
CA GLU A 198 -6.17 23.56 -3.36
C GLU A 198 -6.96 22.82 -2.26
N GLU A 199 -7.88 21.95 -2.64
CA GLU A 199 -8.65 21.13 -1.72
C GLU A 199 -7.85 19.96 -1.09
N ASN A 200 -6.81 19.49 -1.79
CA ASN A 200 -6.02 18.33 -1.36
C ASN A 200 -4.53 18.63 -1.10
N CYS A 201 -4.11 19.87 -1.29
CA CYS A 201 -2.73 20.31 -1.10
C CYS A 201 -2.67 21.83 -0.80
N LEU A 202 -1.95 22.21 0.23
CA LEU A 202 -1.69 23.63 0.52
C LEU A 202 -0.62 24.18 -0.44
N HIS A 203 -0.79 25.43 -0.90
CA HIS A 203 0.16 26.08 -1.78
C HIS A 203 0.56 25.24 -3.01
N VAL A 204 -0.42 24.77 -3.76
CA VAL A 204 -0.28 23.84 -4.90
C VAL A 204 0.88 24.19 -5.85
N SER A 205 1.03 25.46 -6.23
CA SER A 205 2.10 25.89 -7.14
C SER A 205 3.50 25.60 -6.57
N LYS A 206 3.70 25.86 -5.27
CA LYS A 206 4.97 25.57 -4.59
C LYS A 206 5.19 24.07 -4.43
N ALA A 207 4.15 23.33 -4.11
CA ALA A 207 4.20 21.86 -4.00
C ALA A 207 4.62 21.21 -5.33
N LYS A 208 4.05 21.67 -6.45
CA LYS A 208 4.43 21.20 -7.80
C LYS A 208 5.89 21.49 -8.13
N ILE A 209 6.36 22.72 -7.83
CA ILE A 209 7.78 23.09 -8.04
C ILE A 209 8.69 22.19 -7.19
N TYR A 210 8.33 21.94 -5.94
CA TYR A 210 9.10 21.09 -5.04
C TYR A 210 9.16 19.64 -5.54
N ALA A 211 8.03 19.08 -5.99
CA ALA A 211 7.96 17.74 -6.56
C ALA A 211 8.83 17.61 -7.82
N HIS A 212 8.80 18.60 -8.71
CA HIS A 212 9.64 18.61 -9.91
C HIS A 212 11.13 18.75 -9.61
N LYS A 213 11.50 19.56 -8.60
CA LYS A 213 12.91 19.73 -8.19
C LYS A 213 13.49 18.44 -7.61
N ASP A 214 12.72 17.72 -6.82
CA ASP A 214 13.14 16.42 -6.24
C ASP A 214 13.13 15.28 -7.29
N GLY A 215 12.38 15.47 -8.36
CA GLY A 215 12.21 14.53 -9.47
C GLY A 215 11.16 13.46 -9.19
N LEU A 216 10.44 13.09 -10.26
CA LEU A 216 9.42 12.05 -10.18
C LEU A 216 10.02 10.68 -10.47
N MET A 217 9.71 9.69 -9.63
CA MET A 217 9.97 8.27 -9.91
C MET A 217 8.85 7.69 -10.76
N THR A 218 9.14 6.64 -11.52
CA THR A 218 8.08 5.85 -12.15
C THR A 218 7.42 4.91 -11.12
N PRO A 219 6.12 4.61 -11.28
CA PRO A 219 5.45 3.61 -10.44
C PRO A 219 6.15 2.24 -10.47
N ASP A 220 6.67 1.82 -11.63
CA ASP A 220 7.38 0.54 -11.79
C ASP A 220 8.67 0.49 -10.95
N TYR A 221 9.44 1.59 -10.88
CA TYR A 221 10.62 1.64 -10.02
C TYR A 221 10.26 1.50 -8.52
N VAL A 222 9.15 2.11 -8.09
CA VAL A 222 8.68 1.98 -6.71
C VAL A 222 8.18 0.56 -6.44
N ALA A 223 7.59 -0.10 -7.43
CA ALA A 223 7.15 -1.48 -7.34
C ALA A 223 8.31 -2.48 -7.13
N GLU A 224 9.52 -2.19 -7.63
CA GLU A 224 10.71 -2.99 -7.29
C GLU A 224 11.01 -2.97 -5.79
N GLY A 225 10.93 -1.80 -5.15
CA GLY A 225 11.12 -1.70 -3.70
C GLY A 225 10.02 -2.39 -2.90
N PHE A 226 8.78 -2.34 -3.39
CA PHE A 226 7.69 -3.12 -2.80
C PHE A 226 7.98 -4.62 -2.90
N LEU A 227 8.39 -5.13 -4.06
CA LEU A 227 8.73 -6.54 -4.26
C LEU A 227 9.91 -6.97 -3.35
N GLU A 228 10.89 -6.11 -3.15
CA GLU A 228 12.01 -6.35 -2.22
C GLU A 228 11.50 -6.58 -0.79
N LEU A 229 10.61 -5.72 -0.28
CA LEU A 229 10.01 -5.88 1.04
C LEU A 229 9.14 -7.15 1.16
N VAL A 230 8.50 -7.56 0.07
CA VAL A 230 7.72 -8.80 0.01
C VAL A 230 8.64 -10.02 0.08
N THR A 231 9.72 -10.03 -0.69
CA THR A 231 10.55 -11.22 -0.90
C THR A 231 11.67 -11.41 0.14
N ASP A 232 12.17 -10.34 0.74
CA ASP A 232 13.21 -10.40 1.79
C ASP A 232 12.62 -10.82 3.14
N ASN A 233 12.82 -12.08 3.50
CA ASN A 233 12.32 -12.63 4.77
C ASN A 233 13.04 -12.09 6.02
N SER A 234 14.18 -11.44 5.87
CA SER A 234 14.91 -10.84 6.99
C SER A 234 14.28 -9.54 7.50
N LYS A 235 13.35 -8.96 6.73
CA LYS A 235 12.73 -7.67 7.02
C LYS A 235 11.40 -7.83 7.76
N ASN A 236 11.35 -7.30 8.98
CA ASN A 236 10.14 -7.10 9.78
C ASN A 236 10.26 -5.78 10.55
N GLY A 237 9.27 -4.90 10.41
CA GLY A 237 9.33 -3.53 10.92
C GLY A 237 10.24 -2.60 10.11
N ALA A 238 10.74 -3.07 8.96
CA ALA A 238 11.64 -2.29 8.11
C ALA A 238 10.90 -1.16 7.40
N ILE A 239 11.58 -0.01 7.27
CA ILE A 239 11.12 1.15 6.52
C ILE A 239 12.05 1.31 5.32
N LEU A 240 11.53 1.09 4.12
CA LEU A 240 12.25 1.34 2.88
C LEU A 240 11.87 2.72 2.33
N LYS A 241 12.85 3.62 2.27
CA LYS A 241 12.73 4.94 1.62
C LYS A 241 13.07 4.80 0.14
N MET A 242 12.30 5.45 -0.71
CA MET A 242 12.59 5.52 -2.13
C MET A 242 12.51 6.96 -2.64
N GLY A 243 13.50 7.39 -3.38
CA GLY A 243 13.56 8.72 -3.98
C GLY A 243 14.38 8.76 -5.25
N LYS A 244 14.06 9.70 -6.15
CA LYS A 244 14.75 9.83 -7.44
C LYS A 244 16.23 10.14 -7.27
N THR A 245 16.56 10.93 -6.25
CA THR A 245 17.91 11.45 -6.00
C THR A 245 18.76 10.51 -5.14
N PHE A 246 18.15 9.76 -4.22
CA PHE A 246 18.89 8.92 -3.26
C PHE A 246 18.65 7.40 -3.44
N GLY A 247 17.80 7.02 -4.39
CA GLY A 247 17.54 5.60 -4.70
C GLY A 247 16.71 4.89 -3.63
N LYS A 248 17.05 3.61 -3.38
CA LYS A 248 16.46 2.74 -2.35
C LYS A 248 17.36 2.73 -1.12
N VAL A 249 16.84 3.15 0.04
CA VAL A 249 17.61 3.20 1.30
C VAL A 249 16.70 2.79 2.49
N TYR A 250 17.15 1.84 3.29
CA TYR A 250 16.48 1.53 4.54
C TYR A 250 16.68 2.68 5.55
N HIS A 251 15.59 3.05 6.22
CA HIS A 251 15.64 4.04 7.28
C HIS A 251 16.27 3.42 8.53
N GLU A 252 17.37 4.00 8.97
CA GLU A 252 17.98 3.60 10.25
C GLU A 252 17.04 3.99 11.39
N THR A 253 16.55 3.00 12.10
CA THR A 253 15.80 3.21 13.32
C THR A 253 16.73 2.94 14.48
N SER A 254 16.96 3.92 15.36
CA SER A 254 17.59 3.65 16.63
C SER A 254 16.85 2.47 17.28
N ARG A 255 17.57 1.41 17.61
CA ARG A 255 17.03 0.32 18.42
C ARG A 255 16.63 0.94 19.76
N ALA A 256 15.34 0.87 20.09
CA ALA A 256 14.90 1.12 21.45
C ALA A 256 15.40 0.00 22.35
#